data_58a6de559fd07bd712d70adfe49dd93f
#
_entry.id   58a6de559fd07bd712d70adfe49dd93f
#
_cell.length_a   1.000
_cell.length_b   1.000
_cell.length_c   1.000
_cell.angle_alpha   90.00
_cell.angle_beta   90.00
_cell.angle_gamma   90.00
#
_symmetry.space_group_name_H-M   'P 1'
#
loop_
_entity.id
_entity.type
_entity.pdbx_description
1 polymer ?
#
loop_
_entity_poly.entity_id
_entity_poly.type
_entity_poly.pdbx_seq_one_letter_code
_entity_poly.pdbx_strand_id
1 'polypeptide(L)'
;PPFTDEIRSLLLDKASADFNWSEISPTIFGAVFESTLNPETRRSGGMHYTSIENIHKVIDPLFLDDLKKEFKEFCEIAVEKTRERKLKEFQKKLATLTFLDPACGSGNFFRNIYQPTPIRK
;
A
#
# COMPACT_ATOMS: atom_id res chain seq x y z
N PRO A 1 24.99 -0.01 -20.79
CA PRO A 1 24.83 -0.20 -22.23
C PRO A 1 23.80 0.79 -22.76
N PRO A 2 24.04 1.36 -23.95
CA PRO A 2 23.08 2.29 -24.57
C PRO A 2 21.78 1.55 -24.90
N PHE A 3 20.65 2.22 -24.77
CA PHE A 3 19.36 1.71 -25.23
C PHE A 3 19.42 1.54 -26.76
N THR A 4 19.21 0.33 -27.23
CA THR A 4 19.04 0.07 -28.65
C THR A 4 17.64 0.50 -29.09
N ASP A 5 17.43 0.77 -30.39
CA ASP A 5 16.12 1.12 -30.93
C ASP A 5 15.08 0.03 -30.68
N GLU A 6 15.51 -1.23 -30.67
CA GLU A 6 14.67 -2.39 -30.33
C GLU A 6 14.19 -2.34 -28.86
N ILE A 7 15.10 -2.07 -27.90
CA ILE A 7 14.73 -1.91 -26.49
C ILE A 7 13.80 -0.71 -26.30
N ARG A 8 14.06 0.37 -27.01
CA ARG A 8 13.23 1.57 -26.98
C ARG A 8 11.81 1.28 -27.50
N SER A 9 11.68 0.60 -28.63
CA SER A 9 10.36 0.19 -29.17
C SER A 9 9.62 -0.74 -28.22
N LEU A 10 10.28 -1.74 -27.64
CA LEU A 10 9.67 -2.62 -26.66
C LEU A 10 9.13 -1.87 -25.43
N LEU A 11 9.88 -0.89 -24.93
CA LEU A 11 9.44 -0.09 -23.79
C LEU A 11 8.29 0.85 -24.11
N LEU A 12 8.36 1.58 -25.25
CA LEU A 12 7.35 2.57 -25.61
C LEU A 12 6.08 1.93 -26.19
N ASP A 13 6.22 0.93 -27.04
CA ASP A 13 5.08 0.34 -27.72
C ASP A 13 4.46 -0.81 -26.91
N LYS A 14 5.26 -1.81 -26.56
CA LYS A 14 4.74 -3.00 -25.89
C LYS A 14 4.47 -2.82 -24.40
N ALA A 15 5.42 -2.24 -23.67
CA ALA A 15 5.27 -2.09 -22.23
C ALA A 15 4.46 -0.86 -21.83
N SER A 16 4.40 0.19 -22.63
CA SER A 16 3.75 1.44 -22.28
C SER A 16 2.42 1.65 -23.01
N ALA A 17 2.38 1.55 -24.34
CA ALA A 17 1.18 1.87 -25.11
C ALA A 17 0.19 0.70 -25.21
N ASP A 18 0.68 -0.53 -25.42
CA ASP A 18 -0.17 -1.70 -25.67
C ASP A 18 -0.69 -2.35 -24.38
N PHE A 19 -0.17 -1.96 -23.21
CA PHE A 19 -0.46 -2.63 -21.94
C PHE A 19 -1.22 -1.74 -20.96
N ASN A 20 -2.39 -2.21 -20.49
CA ASN A 20 -3.17 -1.49 -19.49
C ASN A 20 -2.69 -1.77 -18.06
N TRP A 21 -1.76 -0.98 -17.59
CA TRP A 21 -1.19 -1.10 -16.23
C TRP A 21 -2.21 -0.83 -15.13
N SER A 22 -3.33 -0.16 -15.40
CA SER A 22 -4.35 0.15 -14.39
C SER A 22 -5.07 -1.11 -13.87
N GLU A 23 -5.05 -2.19 -14.63
CA GLU A 23 -5.67 -3.47 -14.25
C GLU A 23 -4.76 -4.34 -13.38
N ILE A 24 -3.47 -4.02 -13.34
CA ILE A 24 -2.52 -4.76 -12.51
C ILE A 24 -2.54 -4.22 -11.09
N SER A 25 -2.74 -5.14 -10.14
CA SER A 25 -2.55 -4.80 -8.74
C SER A 25 -1.10 -4.34 -8.53
N PRO A 26 -0.89 -3.11 -8.06
CA PRO A 26 0.46 -2.61 -7.78
C PRO A 26 1.24 -3.44 -6.75
N THR A 27 0.58 -4.33 -6.00
CA THR A 27 1.24 -5.30 -5.12
C THR A 27 1.97 -6.39 -5.91
N ILE A 28 1.50 -6.69 -7.14
CA ILE A 28 2.20 -7.61 -8.06
C ILE A 28 3.53 -7.03 -8.49
N PHE A 29 3.64 -5.70 -8.62
CA PHE A 29 4.88 -5.04 -9.03
C PHE A 29 6.06 -5.36 -8.10
N GLY A 30 5.84 -5.36 -6.79
CA GLY A 30 6.86 -5.77 -5.81
C GLY A 30 7.31 -7.21 -6.00
N ALA A 31 6.39 -8.14 -6.26
CA ALA A 31 6.70 -9.55 -6.50
C ALA A 31 7.45 -9.76 -7.83
N VAL A 32 7.05 -9.06 -8.88
CA VAL A 32 7.73 -9.10 -10.18
C VAL A 32 9.15 -8.54 -10.06
N PHE A 33 9.31 -7.39 -9.39
CA PHE A 33 10.62 -6.80 -9.15
C PHE A 33 11.52 -7.74 -8.37
N GLU A 34 11.00 -8.35 -7.29
CA GLU A 34 11.74 -9.36 -6.52
C GLU A 34 12.17 -10.55 -7.39
N SER A 35 11.32 -11.02 -8.31
CA SER A 35 11.62 -12.14 -9.19
C SER A 35 12.75 -11.86 -10.18
N THR A 36 12.97 -10.59 -10.54
CA THR A 36 14.06 -10.17 -11.44
C THR A 36 15.41 -10.06 -10.76
N LEU A 37 15.45 -10.04 -9.42
CA LEU A 37 16.69 -9.95 -8.67
C LEU A 37 17.40 -11.31 -8.60
N ASN A 38 18.74 -11.26 -8.67
CA ASN A 38 19.55 -12.44 -8.45
C ASN A 38 19.28 -13.01 -7.03
N PRO A 39 19.11 -14.35 -6.87
CA PRO A 39 18.84 -14.98 -5.57
C PRO A 39 19.85 -14.62 -4.47
N GLU A 40 21.11 -14.39 -4.81
CA GLU A 40 22.15 -13.97 -3.87
C GLU A 40 21.95 -12.53 -3.40
N THR A 41 21.65 -11.62 -4.34
CA THR A 41 21.35 -10.21 -4.03
C THR A 41 20.06 -10.09 -3.23
N ARG A 42 19.07 -10.94 -3.50
CA ARG A 42 17.79 -11.02 -2.78
C ARG A 42 18.01 -11.41 -1.32
N ARG A 43 18.84 -12.41 -1.05
CA ARG A 43 19.15 -12.85 0.32
C ARG A 43 19.95 -11.81 1.11
N SER A 44 20.96 -11.23 0.49
CA SER A 44 21.82 -10.23 1.15
C SER A 44 21.16 -8.87 1.37
N GLY A 45 20.24 -8.50 0.47
CA GLY A 45 19.53 -7.20 0.53
C GLY A 45 18.27 -7.19 1.39
N GLY A 46 17.81 -8.35 1.91
CA GLY A 46 16.57 -8.46 2.68
C GLY A 46 15.33 -8.04 1.88
N MET A 47 15.42 -8.03 0.54
CA MET A 47 14.35 -7.61 -0.34
C MET A 47 13.36 -8.76 -0.55
N HIS A 48 12.45 -8.93 0.41
CA HIS A 48 11.36 -9.89 0.33
C HIS A 48 10.03 -9.16 0.18
N TYR A 49 9.26 -9.59 -0.82
CA TYR A 49 7.88 -9.13 -0.96
C TYR A 49 7.04 -9.59 0.23
N THR A 50 6.45 -8.63 0.92
CA THR A 50 5.50 -8.94 2.00
C THR A 50 4.08 -8.92 1.44
N SER A 51 3.37 -10.04 1.53
CA SER A 51 1.99 -10.16 1.06
C SER A 51 1.07 -9.23 1.84
N ILE A 52 -0.05 -8.82 1.22
CA ILE A 52 -1.07 -7.97 1.85
C ILE A 52 -1.54 -8.59 3.16
N GLU A 53 -1.78 -9.90 3.17
CA GLU A 53 -2.22 -10.63 4.37
C GLU A 53 -1.21 -10.51 5.52
N ASN A 54 0.08 -10.64 5.23
CA ASN A 54 1.12 -10.50 6.26
C ASN A 54 1.29 -9.04 6.71
N ILE A 55 1.09 -8.07 5.82
CA ILE A 55 1.05 -6.65 6.19
C ILE A 55 -0.08 -6.41 7.19
N HIS A 56 -1.28 -6.90 6.91
CA HIS A 56 -2.42 -6.74 7.81
C HIS A 56 -2.24 -7.43 9.17
N LYS A 57 -1.53 -8.56 9.24
CA LYS A 57 -1.16 -9.19 10.54
C LYS A 57 -0.32 -8.27 11.43
N VAL A 58 0.36 -7.30 10.85
CA VAL A 58 1.16 -6.30 11.57
C VAL A 58 0.36 -5.04 11.85
N ILE A 59 -0.22 -4.42 10.80
CA ILE A 59 -0.84 -3.11 10.94
C ILE A 59 -2.19 -3.15 11.66
N ASP A 60 -2.96 -4.23 11.51
CA ASP A 60 -4.27 -4.35 12.14
C ASP A 60 -4.15 -4.28 13.66
N PRO A 61 -3.40 -5.17 14.35
CA PRO A 61 -3.28 -5.12 15.80
C PRO A 61 -2.43 -3.94 16.31
N LEU A 62 -1.59 -3.33 15.45
CA LEU A 62 -0.71 -2.24 15.86
C LEU A 62 -1.47 -0.93 16.05
N PHE A 63 -2.40 -0.59 15.17
CA PHE A 63 -3.17 0.67 15.24
C PHE A 63 -4.50 0.66 14.48
N LEU A 64 -4.65 -0.18 13.45
CA LEU A 64 -5.79 -0.08 12.54
C LEU A 64 -7.09 -0.54 13.19
N ASP A 65 -7.05 -1.59 14.02
CA ASP A 65 -8.23 -2.10 14.73
C ASP A 65 -8.75 -1.09 15.74
N ASP A 66 -7.87 -0.40 16.47
CA ASP A 66 -8.25 0.66 17.40
C ASP A 66 -8.89 1.84 16.67
N LEU A 67 -8.33 2.26 15.53
CA LEU A 67 -8.91 3.32 14.71
C LEU A 67 -10.27 2.92 14.13
N LYS A 68 -10.43 1.69 13.67
CA LYS A 68 -11.71 1.17 13.17
C LYS A 68 -12.76 1.13 14.27
N LYS A 69 -12.37 0.70 15.47
CA LYS A 69 -13.26 0.68 16.63
C LYS A 69 -13.73 2.08 17.02
N GLU A 70 -12.80 3.02 17.17
CA GLU A 70 -13.11 4.42 17.47
C GLU A 70 -14.01 5.05 16.41
N PHE A 71 -13.72 4.83 15.13
CA PHE A 71 -14.57 5.29 14.04
C PHE A 71 -15.99 4.74 14.12
N LYS A 72 -16.15 3.45 14.41
CA LYS A 72 -17.44 2.80 14.56
C LYS A 72 -18.23 3.38 15.70
N GLU A 73 -17.59 3.57 16.87
CA GLU A 73 -18.21 4.22 18.04
C GLU A 73 -18.75 5.62 17.71
N PHE A 74 -17.99 6.41 16.93
CA PHE A 74 -18.45 7.74 16.51
C PHE A 74 -19.61 7.69 15.53
N CYS A 75 -19.64 6.71 14.63
CA CYS A 75 -20.76 6.51 13.71
C CYS A 75 -22.06 6.12 14.43
N GLU A 76 -21.98 5.45 15.57
CA GLU A 76 -23.12 5.00 16.37
C GLU A 76 -23.74 6.10 17.26
N ILE A 77 -23.12 7.28 17.34
CA ILE A 77 -23.65 8.42 18.11
C ILE A 77 -24.97 8.89 17.50
N ALA A 78 -26.06 8.81 18.29
CA ALA A 78 -27.39 9.16 17.84
C ALA A 78 -27.57 10.66 17.54
N VAL A 79 -26.91 11.54 18.30
CA VAL A 79 -27.02 13.00 18.15
C VAL A 79 -26.12 13.46 17.00
N GLU A 80 -26.74 13.86 15.88
CA GLU A 80 -26.07 14.22 14.63
C GLU A 80 -24.96 15.27 14.81
N LYS A 81 -25.27 16.38 15.49
CA LYS A 81 -24.29 17.45 15.74
C LYS A 81 -23.07 16.97 16.52
N THR A 82 -23.26 16.06 17.48
CA THR A 82 -22.16 15.48 18.26
C THR A 82 -21.35 14.51 17.41
N ARG A 83 -22.03 13.68 16.61
CA ARG A 83 -21.41 12.75 15.67
C ARG A 83 -20.51 13.49 14.66
N GLU A 84 -21.02 14.54 14.02
CA GLU A 84 -20.23 15.34 13.07
C GLU A 84 -19.00 15.95 13.71
N ARG A 85 -19.12 16.51 14.91
CA ARG A 85 -17.99 17.08 15.64
C ARG A 85 -16.93 16.00 15.91
N LYS A 86 -17.35 14.82 16.40
CA LYS A 86 -16.46 13.70 16.69
C LYS A 86 -15.76 13.17 15.44
N LEU A 87 -16.46 13.03 14.33
CA LEU A 87 -15.88 12.62 13.05
C LEU A 87 -14.88 13.65 12.51
N LYS A 88 -15.13 14.96 12.68
CA LYS A 88 -14.16 16.00 12.31
C LYS A 88 -12.91 15.98 13.21
N GLU A 89 -13.07 15.73 14.51
CA GLU A 89 -11.96 15.56 15.45
C GLU A 89 -11.13 14.31 15.05
N PHE A 90 -11.79 13.22 14.71
CA PHE A 90 -11.16 11.98 14.25
C PHE A 90 -10.40 12.17 12.93
N GLN A 91 -11.00 12.88 11.97
CA GLN A 91 -10.31 13.22 10.71
C GLN A 91 -9.02 14.02 10.96
N LYS A 92 -9.04 14.99 11.88
CA LYS A 92 -7.84 15.74 12.29
C LYS A 92 -6.81 14.82 12.93
N LYS A 93 -7.24 13.91 13.82
CA LYS A 93 -6.36 12.89 14.42
C LYS A 93 -5.68 12.06 13.34
N LEU A 94 -6.44 11.54 12.37
CA LEU A 94 -5.85 10.77 11.26
C LEU A 94 -4.80 11.57 10.47
N ALA A 95 -5.05 12.84 10.22
CA ALA A 95 -4.12 13.72 9.51
C ALA A 95 -2.81 14.01 10.27
N THR A 96 -2.79 13.78 11.59
CA THR A 96 -1.58 13.96 12.43
C THR A 96 -0.78 12.67 12.62
N LEU A 97 -1.31 11.53 12.19
CA LEU A 97 -0.58 10.27 12.29
C LEU A 97 0.64 10.28 11.39
N THR A 98 1.76 9.88 11.96
CA THR A 98 3.03 9.72 11.24
C THR A 98 3.49 8.27 11.32
N PHE A 99 4.01 7.77 10.21
CA PHE A 99 4.48 6.41 10.10
C PHE A 99 5.94 6.41 9.66
N LEU A 100 6.73 5.54 10.27
CA LEU A 100 8.13 5.32 9.90
C LEU A 100 8.33 3.83 9.64
N ASP A 101 8.81 3.50 8.45
CA ASP A 101 9.28 2.18 8.09
C ASP A 101 10.74 2.31 7.62
N PRO A 102 11.72 2.01 8.47
CA PRO A 102 13.13 2.18 8.13
C PRO A 102 13.64 1.15 7.12
N ALA A 103 12.86 0.12 6.82
CA ALA A 103 13.19 -0.94 5.88
C ALA A 103 12.09 -1.14 4.81
N CYS A 104 11.46 -0.05 4.38
CA CYS A 104 10.22 -0.06 3.60
C CYS A 104 10.28 -0.82 2.26
N GLY A 105 11.46 -1.11 1.74
CA GLY A 105 11.62 -1.79 0.45
C GLY A 105 10.86 -1.09 -0.67
N SER A 106 9.88 -1.78 -1.28
CA SER A 106 8.99 -1.22 -2.32
C SER A 106 7.84 -0.37 -1.75
N GLY A 107 7.80 -0.12 -0.44
CA GLY A 107 6.78 0.69 0.20
C GLY A 107 5.43 -0.01 0.40
N ASN A 108 5.39 -1.33 0.42
CA ASN A 108 4.14 -2.10 0.52
C ASN A 108 3.34 -1.81 1.78
N PHE A 109 3.99 -1.57 2.93
CA PHE A 109 3.31 -1.18 4.17
C PHE A 109 2.63 0.18 4.01
N PHE A 110 3.37 1.22 3.59
CA PHE A 110 2.80 2.55 3.38
C PHE A 110 1.64 2.55 2.41
N ARG A 111 1.77 1.79 1.35
CA ARG A 111 0.72 1.66 0.38
C ARG A 111 -0.58 1.12 0.98
N ASN A 112 -0.52 0.07 1.80
CA ASN A 112 -1.70 -0.51 2.45
C ASN A 112 -2.28 0.40 3.56
N ILE A 113 -1.46 1.29 4.14
CA ILE A 113 -1.92 2.30 5.09
C ILE A 113 -2.69 3.42 4.37
N TYR A 114 -2.14 3.95 3.26
CA TYR A 114 -2.70 5.12 2.57
C TYR A 114 -3.71 4.78 1.47
N GLN A 115 -3.67 3.58 0.94
CA GLN A 115 -4.60 3.09 -0.07
C GLN A 115 -5.15 1.72 0.38
N PRO A 116 -6.05 1.69 1.36
CA PRO A 116 -6.63 0.43 1.77
C PRO A 116 -7.31 -0.22 0.55
N THR A 117 -6.87 -1.42 0.23
CA THR A 117 -7.48 -2.22 -0.84
C THR A 117 -8.96 -2.35 -0.51
N PRO A 118 -9.89 -2.03 -1.43
CA PRO A 118 -11.31 -2.21 -1.16
C PRO A 118 -11.52 -3.68 -0.78
N ILE A 119 -12.04 -3.89 0.42
CA ILE A 119 -12.42 -5.23 0.89
C ILE A 119 -13.48 -5.71 -0.11
N ARG A 120 -13.09 -6.62 -0.99
CA ARG A 120 -14.05 -7.30 -1.85
C ARG A 120 -15.02 -8.03 -0.91
N LYS A 121 -16.27 -7.55 -0.93
CA LYS A 121 -17.38 -8.24 -0.30
C LYS A 121 -17.60 -9.58 -0.96
#